data_85d8e49732b00e627b9d77cf2b48ecb0
#
_entry.id   85d8e49732b00e627b9d77cf2b48ecb0
#
_cell.length_a   1.000
_cell.length_b   1.000
_cell.length_c   1.000
_cell.angle_alpha   90.00
_cell.angle_beta   90.00
_cell.angle_gamma   90.00
#
_symmetry.space_group_name_H-M   'P 1'
#
loop_
_entity.id
_entity.type
_entity.pdbx_description
1 polymer ?
#
loop_
_entity_poly.entity_id
_entity_poly.type
_entity_poly.pdbx_seq_one_letter_code
_entity_poly.pdbx_strand_id
1 'polypeptide(L)'
;MSEQRIDEALREATDTQNVVIGAGALGSVPEVFQEAFSDRPAVVVADENTFEVAGEEVRRRLEEAGITLREPYVFPAEPTLYAEYGNIEKLRDSLKEHDAIPVAVGSGTLNDIVKRSAHECERPYLCVGSAASMDGYTAFGASIEKDGLKQTLSCPAPRAVVADLDVLKHAPGDMTASGYADLLGKVTSGADWLVADALEVEEIDPTGWSLVQDHLRGWVDRPADLRSGDQQATEHLI
;
A
#
# COMPACT_ATOMS: atom_id res chain seq x y z
N MET A 1 4.73 3.86 -14.56
CA MET A 1 5.99 4.50 -14.08
C MET A 1 7.17 3.71 -14.63
N SER A 2 8.33 4.27 -14.99
CA SER A 2 9.44 3.43 -15.46
C SER A 2 10.12 2.74 -14.27
N GLU A 3 10.50 1.47 -14.40
CA GLU A 3 11.27 0.71 -13.39
C GLU A 3 12.49 1.51 -12.89
N GLN A 4 13.19 2.20 -13.80
CA GLN A 4 14.36 3.01 -13.46
C GLN A 4 14.05 4.11 -12.43
N ARG A 5 12.86 4.72 -12.47
CA ARG A 5 12.45 5.77 -11.52
C ARG A 5 12.11 5.21 -10.15
N ILE A 6 11.48 4.02 -10.13
CA ILE A 6 11.24 3.29 -8.88
C ILE A 6 12.57 2.93 -8.24
N ASP A 7 13.54 2.42 -9.01
CA ASP A 7 14.87 2.08 -8.51
C ASP A 7 15.64 3.29 -7.95
N GLU A 8 15.51 4.47 -8.57
CA GLU A 8 16.10 5.70 -8.07
C GLU A 8 15.48 6.11 -6.72
N ALA A 9 14.17 6.07 -6.60
CA ALA A 9 13.46 6.38 -5.37
C ALA A 9 13.79 5.39 -4.24
N LEU A 10 13.89 4.09 -4.57
CA LEU A 10 14.23 3.06 -3.58
C LEU A 10 15.65 3.20 -3.01
N ARG A 11 16.59 3.81 -3.74
CA ARG A 11 17.94 4.08 -3.21
C ARG A 11 17.95 5.12 -2.10
N GLU A 12 16.98 6.02 -2.09
CA GLU A 12 16.83 7.09 -1.08
C GLU A 12 15.84 6.71 0.02
N ALA A 13 14.97 5.72 -0.25
CA ALA A 13 13.96 5.26 0.71
C ALA A 13 14.62 4.57 1.92
N THR A 14 14.12 4.88 3.11
CA THR A 14 14.62 4.33 4.38
C THR A 14 13.92 3.05 4.78
N ASP A 15 12.63 2.91 4.49
CA ASP A 15 11.78 1.83 4.97
C ASP A 15 11.51 0.79 3.88
N THR A 16 11.08 1.25 2.70
CA THR A 16 10.70 0.40 1.57
C THR A 16 11.93 0.00 0.77
N GLN A 17 12.08 -1.29 0.51
CA GLN A 17 13.24 -1.87 -0.18
C GLN A 17 12.89 -2.44 -1.56
N ASN A 18 11.62 -2.77 -1.79
CA ASN A 18 11.17 -3.36 -3.04
C ASN A 18 9.75 -2.90 -3.38
N VAL A 19 9.52 -2.52 -4.63
CA VAL A 19 8.21 -2.16 -5.18
C VAL A 19 8.06 -2.81 -6.54
N VAL A 20 7.03 -3.66 -6.70
CA VAL A 20 6.70 -4.31 -7.96
C VAL A 20 5.30 -3.89 -8.39
N ILE A 21 5.22 -3.22 -9.54
CA ILE A 21 3.96 -2.79 -10.15
C ILE A 21 3.89 -3.36 -11.57
N GLY A 22 2.83 -4.06 -11.91
CA GLY A 22 2.66 -4.61 -13.25
C GLY A 22 1.53 -5.62 -13.37
N ALA A 23 1.21 -6.01 -14.59
CA ALA A 23 0.25 -7.09 -14.84
C ALA A 23 0.86 -8.43 -14.39
N GLY A 24 0.09 -9.22 -13.63
CA GLY A 24 0.54 -10.50 -13.09
C GLY A 24 1.55 -10.38 -11.93
N ALA A 25 1.72 -9.20 -11.34
CA ALA A 25 2.68 -8.94 -10.26
C ALA A 25 2.47 -9.81 -9.02
N LEU A 26 1.27 -10.37 -8.78
CA LEU A 26 1.07 -11.37 -7.72
C LEU A 26 2.04 -12.58 -7.87
N GLY A 27 2.52 -12.84 -9.08
CA GLY A 27 3.54 -13.87 -9.33
C GLY A 27 4.85 -13.65 -8.60
N SER A 28 5.22 -12.42 -8.34
CA SER A 28 6.48 -12.04 -7.67
C SER A 28 6.39 -12.05 -6.14
N VAL A 29 5.19 -12.16 -5.56
CA VAL A 29 5.00 -12.09 -4.10
C VAL A 29 5.94 -13.02 -3.32
N PRO A 30 6.15 -14.30 -3.71
CA PRO A 30 7.05 -15.18 -2.97
C PRO A 30 8.52 -14.71 -3.01
N GLU A 31 9.00 -14.28 -4.18
CA GLU A 31 10.37 -13.79 -4.37
C GLU A 31 10.59 -12.52 -3.55
N VAL A 32 9.69 -11.54 -3.69
CA VAL A 32 9.72 -10.28 -2.92
C VAL A 32 9.68 -10.54 -1.42
N PHE A 33 8.87 -11.51 -0.97
CA PHE A 33 8.82 -11.88 0.44
C PHE A 33 10.13 -12.47 0.93
N GLN A 34 10.70 -13.40 0.18
CA GLN A 34 11.98 -14.05 0.55
C GLN A 34 13.15 -13.06 0.57
N GLU A 35 13.21 -12.14 -0.40
CA GLU A 35 14.22 -11.09 -0.43
C GLU A 35 14.13 -10.15 0.77
N ALA A 36 12.88 -9.73 1.12
CA ALA A 36 12.67 -8.76 2.18
C ALA A 36 12.74 -9.35 3.60
N PHE A 37 12.40 -10.65 3.77
CA PHE A 37 12.20 -11.25 5.10
C PHE A 37 12.91 -12.58 5.31
N SER A 38 13.66 -13.08 4.32
CA SER A 38 14.39 -14.35 4.37
C SER A 38 13.45 -15.54 4.71
N ASP A 39 13.84 -16.43 5.59
CA ASP A 39 13.08 -17.64 5.96
C ASP A 39 11.98 -17.39 7.02
N ARG A 40 11.56 -16.13 7.22
CA ARG A 40 10.51 -15.82 8.20
C ARG A 40 9.17 -16.42 7.77
N PRO A 41 8.34 -16.92 8.71
CA PRO A 41 6.99 -17.32 8.38
C PRO A 41 6.13 -16.10 7.99
N ALA A 42 5.08 -16.33 7.21
CA ALA A 42 4.13 -15.30 6.79
C ALA A 42 2.73 -15.54 7.37
N VAL A 43 1.98 -14.45 7.53
CA VAL A 43 0.54 -14.47 7.82
C VAL A 43 -0.16 -13.50 6.88
N VAL A 44 -1.08 -14.00 6.06
CA VAL A 44 -1.92 -13.15 5.20
C VAL A 44 -2.96 -12.46 6.07
N VAL A 45 -3.07 -11.14 5.90
CA VAL A 45 -4.06 -10.31 6.57
C VAL A 45 -4.92 -9.64 5.51
N ALA A 46 -6.23 -9.85 5.57
CA ALA A 46 -7.21 -9.35 4.60
C ALA A 46 -8.55 -9.07 5.28
N ASP A 47 -9.50 -8.49 4.59
CA ASP A 47 -10.93 -8.68 4.86
C ASP A 47 -11.51 -9.76 3.94
N GLU A 48 -12.75 -10.21 4.20
CA GLU A 48 -13.39 -11.29 3.41
C GLU A 48 -13.39 -10.97 1.91
N ASN A 49 -13.65 -9.72 1.51
CA ASN A 49 -13.68 -9.32 0.10
C ASN A 49 -12.30 -9.38 -0.53
N THR A 50 -11.30 -8.80 0.12
CA THR A 50 -9.93 -8.74 -0.40
C THR A 50 -9.22 -10.09 -0.31
N PHE A 51 -9.64 -10.95 0.63
CA PHE A 51 -9.17 -12.33 0.69
C PHE A 51 -9.64 -13.13 -0.53
N GLU A 52 -10.93 -13.01 -0.92
CA GLU A 52 -11.47 -13.65 -2.13
C GLU A 52 -10.79 -13.10 -3.40
N VAL A 53 -10.58 -11.78 -3.49
CA VAL A 53 -10.03 -11.12 -4.69
C VAL A 53 -8.56 -11.48 -4.94
N ALA A 54 -7.72 -11.51 -3.89
CA ALA A 54 -6.28 -11.69 -4.04
C ALA A 54 -5.63 -12.46 -2.87
N GLY A 55 -6.21 -12.44 -1.67
CA GLY A 55 -5.61 -13.02 -0.47
C GLY A 55 -5.41 -14.53 -0.56
N GLU A 56 -6.38 -15.26 -1.12
CA GLU A 56 -6.28 -16.70 -1.31
C GLU A 56 -5.15 -17.06 -2.31
N GLU A 57 -5.03 -16.31 -3.40
CA GLU A 57 -3.98 -16.51 -4.40
C GLU A 57 -2.60 -16.17 -3.82
N VAL A 58 -2.47 -15.09 -3.07
CA VAL A 58 -1.23 -14.73 -2.36
C VAL A 58 -0.83 -15.85 -1.39
N ARG A 59 -1.76 -16.35 -0.58
CA ARG A 59 -1.53 -17.47 0.35
C ARG A 59 -1.04 -18.70 -0.39
N ARG A 60 -1.74 -19.09 -1.46
CA ARG A 60 -1.38 -20.25 -2.27
C ARG A 60 0.03 -20.15 -2.86
N ARG A 61 0.39 -18.97 -3.41
CA ARG A 61 1.72 -18.74 -3.99
C ARG A 61 2.82 -18.83 -2.96
N LEU A 62 2.63 -18.25 -1.78
CA LEU A 62 3.59 -18.34 -0.67
C LEU A 62 3.77 -19.80 -0.22
N GLU A 63 2.67 -20.57 -0.12
CA GLU A 63 2.71 -21.98 0.24
C GLU A 63 3.45 -22.84 -0.80
N GLU A 64 3.15 -22.64 -2.09
CA GLU A 64 3.82 -23.33 -3.21
C GLU A 64 5.33 -23.03 -3.28
N ALA A 65 5.74 -21.84 -2.86
CA ALA A 65 7.16 -21.46 -2.75
C ALA A 65 7.84 -22.01 -1.48
N GLY A 66 7.11 -22.75 -0.65
CA GLY A 66 7.67 -23.36 0.57
C GLY A 66 7.82 -22.42 1.76
N ILE A 67 7.19 -21.23 1.70
CA ILE A 67 7.18 -20.29 2.82
C ILE A 67 6.25 -20.83 3.91
N THR A 68 6.73 -20.87 5.14
CA THR A 68 5.92 -21.30 6.29
C THR A 68 4.79 -20.31 6.54
N LEU A 69 3.54 -20.78 6.54
CA LEU A 69 2.37 -19.94 6.74
C LEU A 69 1.73 -20.17 8.11
N ARG A 70 1.19 -19.09 8.68
CA ARG A 70 0.18 -19.13 9.74
C ARG A 70 -1.21 -19.04 9.12
N GLU A 71 -2.22 -19.43 9.88
CA GLU A 71 -3.61 -19.23 9.46
C GLU A 71 -3.86 -17.75 9.15
N PRO A 72 -4.52 -17.43 8.03
CA PRO A 72 -4.82 -16.06 7.67
C PRO A 72 -5.64 -15.35 8.75
N TYR A 73 -5.37 -14.08 8.95
CA TYR A 73 -6.23 -13.22 9.74
C TYR A 73 -7.16 -12.45 8.79
N VAL A 74 -8.43 -12.83 8.80
CA VAL A 74 -9.44 -12.25 7.92
C VAL A 74 -10.46 -11.47 8.73
N PHE A 75 -10.54 -10.17 8.49
CA PHE A 75 -11.57 -9.31 9.07
C PHE A 75 -12.92 -9.60 8.39
N PRO A 76 -14.06 -9.51 9.11
CA PRO A 76 -15.36 -9.60 8.47
C PRO A 76 -15.57 -8.41 7.51
N ALA A 77 -16.28 -8.65 6.39
CA ALA A 77 -16.65 -7.61 5.44
C ALA A 77 -17.81 -6.74 5.95
N GLU A 78 -18.62 -7.28 6.84
CA GLU A 78 -19.75 -6.58 7.47
C GLU A 78 -19.60 -6.52 9.00
N PRO A 79 -19.72 -5.34 9.60
CA PRO A 79 -19.84 -4.03 8.97
C PRO A 79 -18.56 -3.66 8.20
N THR A 80 -18.66 -2.71 7.26
CA THR A 80 -17.50 -2.22 6.47
C THR A 80 -16.30 -1.95 7.38
N LEU A 81 -15.16 -2.51 7.01
CA LEU A 81 -13.92 -2.35 7.77
C LEU A 81 -13.40 -0.91 7.67
N TYR A 82 -13.16 -0.29 8.82
CA TYR A 82 -12.55 1.02 8.93
C TYR A 82 -11.21 0.96 9.67
N ALA A 83 -10.33 1.92 9.38
CA ALA A 83 -9.04 2.06 10.05
C ALA A 83 -9.23 2.67 11.46
N GLU A 84 -9.94 1.93 12.31
CA GLU A 84 -10.17 2.25 13.72
C GLU A 84 -9.14 1.58 14.61
N TYR A 85 -8.75 2.25 15.69
CA TYR A 85 -7.74 1.75 16.61
C TYR A 85 -8.13 0.40 17.25
N GLY A 86 -9.43 0.15 17.48
CA GLY A 86 -9.92 -1.15 17.98
C GLY A 86 -9.61 -2.33 17.03
N ASN A 87 -9.57 -2.11 15.71
CA ASN A 87 -9.16 -3.14 14.76
C ASN A 87 -7.65 -3.37 14.77
N ILE A 88 -6.86 -2.33 15.03
CA ILE A 88 -5.41 -2.44 15.26
C ILE A 88 -5.13 -3.29 16.48
N GLU A 89 -5.83 -3.07 17.60
CA GLU A 89 -5.65 -3.84 18.82
C GLU A 89 -5.94 -5.32 18.60
N LYS A 90 -7.03 -5.66 17.91
CA LYS A 90 -7.39 -7.06 17.60
C LYS A 90 -6.29 -7.75 16.77
N LEU A 91 -5.83 -7.10 15.69
CA LEU A 91 -4.78 -7.65 14.84
C LEU A 91 -3.45 -7.75 15.58
N ARG A 92 -3.05 -6.70 16.30
CA ARG A 92 -1.84 -6.68 17.13
C ARG A 92 -1.81 -7.85 18.12
N ASP A 93 -2.92 -8.09 18.80
CA ASP A 93 -2.99 -9.15 19.81
C ASP A 93 -2.87 -10.54 19.16
N SER A 94 -3.47 -10.75 17.99
CA SER A 94 -3.23 -11.96 17.19
C SER A 94 -1.79 -12.09 16.72
N LEU A 95 -1.18 -11.00 16.23
CA LEU A 95 0.22 -11.02 15.79
C LEU A 95 1.19 -11.37 16.92
N LYS A 96 0.90 -11.03 18.18
CA LYS A 96 1.74 -11.36 19.34
C LYS A 96 1.79 -12.85 19.65
N GLU A 97 0.85 -13.65 19.15
CA GLU A 97 0.81 -15.11 19.38
C GLU A 97 1.87 -15.87 18.57
N HIS A 98 2.50 -15.23 17.58
CA HIS A 98 3.50 -15.83 16.69
C HIS A 98 4.48 -14.79 16.18
N ASP A 99 5.50 -15.23 15.45
CA ASP A 99 6.57 -14.38 14.88
C ASP A 99 6.45 -14.12 13.36
N ALA A 100 5.35 -14.54 12.73
CA ALA A 100 5.13 -14.40 11.30
C ALA A 100 5.10 -12.93 10.85
N ILE A 101 5.59 -12.68 9.64
CA ILE A 101 5.54 -11.38 8.97
C ILE A 101 4.14 -11.17 8.39
N PRO A 102 3.46 -10.06 8.69
CA PRO A 102 2.18 -9.75 8.08
C PRO A 102 2.32 -9.46 6.59
N VAL A 103 1.43 -10.04 5.78
CA VAL A 103 1.24 -9.75 4.36
C VAL A 103 -0.14 -9.12 4.23
N ALA A 104 -0.19 -7.80 4.16
CA ALA A 104 -1.43 -7.04 4.02
C ALA A 104 -1.95 -7.18 2.59
N VAL A 105 -3.12 -7.79 2.39
CA VAL A 105 -3.75 -7.89 1.07
C VAL A 105 -5.03 -7.08 1.09
N GLY A 106 -4.97 -5.85 0.57
CA GLY A 106 -6.12 -4.95 0.66
C GLY A 106 -5.86 -3.55 0.11
N SER A 107 -6.82 -2.67 0.35
CA SER A 107 -6.73 -1.25 0.03
C SER A 107 -6.10 -0.43 1.17
N GLY A 108 -6.17 0.88 1.10
CA GLY A 108 -5.58 1.80 2.08
C GLY A 108 -5.99 1.52 3.52
N THR A 109 -7.27 1.22 3.77
CA THR A 109 -7.78 0.89 5.11
C THR A 109 -7.03 -0.29 5.74
N LEU A 110 -6.91 -1.39 4.99
CA LEU A 110 -6.23 -2.57 5.48
C LEU A 110 -4.73 -2.34 5.62
N ASN A 111 -4.12 -1.64 4.65
CA ASN A 111 -2.71 -1.25 4.72
C ASN A 111 -2.43 -0.48 6.02
N ASP A 112 -3.25 0.51 6.37
CA ASP A 112 -3.06 1.31 7.57
C ASP A 112 -3.25 0.52 8.87
N ILE A 113 -4.24 -0.38 8.92
CA ILE A 113 -4.43 -1.28 10.07
C ILE A 113 -3.20 -2.17 10.25
N VAL A 114 -2.75 -2.84 9.18
CA VAL A 114 -1.59 -3.75 9.24
C VAL A 114 -0.31 -3.00 9.54
N LYS A 115 -0.06 -1.87 8.89
CA LYS A 115 1.08 -0.99 9.11
C LYS A 115 1.22 -0.65 10.61
N ARG A 116 0.14 -0.16 11.21
CA ARG A 116 0.16 0.23 12.61
C ARG A 116 0.27 -0.97 13.56
N SER A 117 -0.45 -2.06 13.31
CA SER A 117 -0.38 -3.28 14.13
C SER A 117 1.00 -3.93 14.09
N ALA A 118 1.61 -4.00 12.90
CA ALA A 118 2.96 -4.54 12.73
C ALA A 118 4.00 -3.68 13.47
N HIS A 119 3.90 -2.35 13.37
CA HIS A 119 4.76 -1.43 14.11
C HIS A 119 4.66 -1.63 15.62
N GLU A 120 3.46 -1.79 16.17
CA GLU A 120 3.26 -2.06 17.61
C GLU A 120 3.79 -3.43 18.06
N CYS A 121 4.03 -4.32 17.10
CA CYS A 121 4.71 -5.62 17.31
C CYS A 121 6.20 -5.59 16.95
N GLU A 122 6.78 -4.42 16.62
CA GLU A 122 8.17 -4.25 16.18
C GLU A 122 8.50 -5.14 14.95
N ARG A 123 7.56 -5.24 14.01
CA ARG A 123 7.69 -6.07 12.80
C ARG A 123 7.57 -5.24 11.53
N PRO A 124 8.39 -5.54 10.51
CA PRO A 124 8.13 -5.09 9.15
C PRO A 124 6.93 -5.87 8.56
N TYR A 125 6.42 -5.42 7.42
CA TYR A 125 5.34 -6.09 6.71
C TYR A 125 5.48 -5.94 5.19
N LEU A 126 4.79 -6.80 4.43
CA LEU A 126 4.59 -6.71 2.99
C LEU A 126 3.19 -6.15 2.72
N CYS A 127 3.06 -5.25 1.75
CA CYS A 127 1.77 -4.78 1.26
C CYS A 127 1.50 -5.31 -0.15
N VAL A 128 0.32 -5.90 -0.36
CA VAL A 128 -0.23 -6.27 -1.67
C VAL A 128 -1.49 -5.45 -1.88
N GLY A 129 -1.41 -4.46 -2.77
CA GLY A 129 -2.52 -3.56 -3.07
C GLY A 129 -3.65 -4.26 -3.84
N SER A 130 -4.90 -4.09 -3.40
CA SER A 130 -6.09 -4.63 -4.07
C SER A 130 -6.90 -3.58 -4.85
N ALA A 131 -6.63 -2.29 -4.64
CA ALA A 131 -7.30 -1.18 -5.31
C ALA A 131 -6.37 0.03 -5.42
N ALA A 132 -6.43 0.75 -6.53
CA ALA A 132 -5.76 2.04 -6.69
C ALA A 132 -6.65 3.16 -6.11
N SER A 133 -6.95 3.11 -4.81
CA SER A 133 -7.87 4.02 -4.12
C SER A 133 -7.19 5.18 -3.41
N MET A 134 -5.87 5.16 -3.33
CA MET A 134 -5.01 6.18 -2.74
C MET A 134 -3.55 5.88 -3.15
N ASP A 135 -2.66 6.84 -3.02
CA ASP A 135 -1.23 6.71 -3.38
C ASP A 135 -0.29 6.43 -2.19
N GLY A 136 -0.84 6.30 -0.99
CA GLY A 136 -0.09 6.21 0.26
C GLY A 136 0.42 4.81 0.64
N TYR A 137 0.54 3.86 -0.29
CA TYR A 137 1.00 2.49 0.04
C TYR A 137 2.40 2.47 0.63
N THR A 138 3.30 3.32 0.13
CA THR A 138 4.69 3.47 0.61
C THR A 138 4.87 4.66 1.57
N ALA A 139 3.79 5.31 2.00
CA ALA A 139 3.89 6.46 2.89
C ALA A 139 4.21 6.06 4.33
N PHE A 140 5.00 6.91 5.00
CA PHE A 140 5.19 6.89 6.44
C PHE A 140 3.88 7.29 7.15
N GLY A 141 3.60 6.65 8.27
CA GLY A 141 2.39 6.92 9.07
C GLY A 141 1.15 6.18 8.57
N ALA A 142 0.18 6.03 9.44
CA ALA A 142 -1.13 5.44 9.17
C ALA A 142 -2.25 6.36 9.61
N SER A 143 -3.26 6.54 8.76
CA SER A 143 -4.42 7.40 9.03
C SER A 143 -5.49 6.63 9.80
N ILE A 144 -5.54 6.81 11.10
CA ILE A 144 -6.31 5.99 12.05
C ILE A 144 -7.34 6.84 12.78
N GLU A 145 -8.56 6.32 12.92
CA GLU A 145 -9.55 6.87 13.83
C GLU A 145 -9.31 6.31 15.24
N LYS A 146 -9.05 7.21 16.18
CA LYS A 146 -8.88 6.89 17.59
C LYS A 146 -9.61 7.92 18.44
N ASP A 147 -10.41 7.45 19.38
CA ASP A 147 -11.21 8.31 20.29
C ASP A 147 -12.13 9.28 19.52
N GLY A 148 -12.69 8.85 18.38
CA GLY A 148 -13.55 9.66 17.50
C GLY A 148 -12.82 10.73 16.67
N LEU A 149 -11.50 10.73 16.66
CA LEU A 149 -10.68 11.66 15.90
C LEU A 149 -9.79 10.90 14.90
N LYS A 150 -9.85 11.33 13.63
CA LYS A 150 -8.93 10.86 12.58
C LYS A 150 -7.57 11.55 12.77
N GLN A 151 -6.52 10.77 12.91
CA GLN A 151 -5.16 11.27 13.13
C GLN A 151 -4.14 10.37 12.43
N THR A 152 -3.02 10.93 12.03
CA THR A 152 -1.91 10.16 11.47
C THR A 152 -1.00 9.70 12.60
N LEU A 153 -0.95 8.38 12.82
CA LEU A 153 -0.06 7.76 13.79
C LEU A 153 1.26 7.38 13.11
N SER A 154 2.38 7.81 13.70
CA SER A 154 3.72 7.53 13.18
C SER A 154 4.01 6.03 13.15
N CYS A 155 4.37 5.49 12.00
CA CYS A 155 4.86 4.13 11.80
C CYS A 155 5.58 4.02 10.43
N PRO A 156 6.55 3.11 10.30
CA PRO A 156 7.30 2.92 9.07
C PRO A 156 6.41 2.49 7.90
N ALA A 157 6.84 2.81 6.68
CA ALA A 157 6.26 2.26 5.47
C ALA A 157 6.46 0.73 5.38
N PRO A 158 5.72 0.02 4.50
CA PRO A 158 5.97 -1.40 4.26
C PRO A 158 7.39 -1.63 3.74
N ARG A 159 8.00 -2.75 4.11
CA ARG A 159 9.33 -3.11 3.58
C ARG A 159 9.28 -3.43 2.09
N ALA A 160 8.15 -3.95 1.62
CA ALA A 160 7.92 -4.17 0.20
C ALA A 160 6.46 -3.96 -0.18
N VAL A 161 6.22 -3.60 -1.45
CA VAL A 161 4.89 -3.40 -2.02
C VAL A 161 4.79 -4.17 -3.33
N VAL A 162 3.67 -4.87 -3.51
CA VAL A 162 3.29 -5.50 -4.77
C VAL A 162 1.93 -4.96 -5.21
N ALA A 163 1.84 -4.44 -6.42
CA ALA A 163 0.63 -3.90 -7.00
C ALA A 163 0.36 -4.56 -8.35
N ASP A 164 -0.59 -5.51 -8.39
CA ASP A 164 -0.96 -6.22 -9.60
C ASP A 164 -2.03 -5.45 -10.36
N LEU A 165 -1.68 -4.91 -11.53
CA LEU A 165 -2.59 -4.13 -12.36
C LEU A 165 -3.81 -4.93 -12.83
N ASP A 166 -3.69 -6.27 -12.91
CA ASP A 166 -4.84 -7.12 -13.23
C ASP A 166 -5.82 -7.23 -12.07
N VAL A 167 -5.37 -7.08 -10.83
CA VAL A 167 -6.24 -6.98 -9.65
C VAL A 167 -6.81 -5.57 -9.54
N LEU A 168 -5.96 -4.55 -9.59
CA LEU A 168 -6.34 -3.15 -9.36
C LEU A 168 -7.41 -2.63 -10.31
N LYS A 169 -7.34 -2.99 -11.59
CA LYS A 169 -8.32 -2.56 -12.61
C LYS A 169 -9.74 -3.11 -12.38
N HIS A 170 -9.88 -4.17 -11.57
CA HIS A 170 -11.17 -4.78 -11.25
C HIS A 170 -11.76 -4.27 -9.91
N ALA A 171 -11.05 -3.38 -9.22
CA ALA A 171 -11.58 -2.73 -8.03
C ALA A 171 -12.87 -1.94 -8.34
N PRO A 172 -13.76 -1.78 -7.37
CA PRO A 172 -14.96 -0.94 -7.53
C PRO A 172 -14.62 0.45 -8.08
N GLY A 173 -15.44 0.95 -9.02
CA GLY A 173 -15.16 2.20 -9.73
C GLY A 173 -15.11 3.44 -8.82
N ASP A 174 -15.77 3.42 -7.68
CA ASP A 174 -15.70 4.45 -6.65
C ASP A 174 -14.34 4.47 -5.95
N MET A 175 -13.68 3.33 -5.80
CA MET A 175 -12.31 3.25 -5.28
C MET A 175 -11.32 3.86 -6.28
N THR A 176 -11.45 3.56 -7.58
CA THR A 176 -10.63 4.20 -8.63
C THR A 176 -10.87 5.72 -8.68
N ALA A 177 -12.13 6.16 -8.52
CA ALA A 177 -12.46 7.58 -8.44
C ALA A 177 -11.84 8.25 -7.20
N SER A 178 -11.78 7.54 -6.07
CA SER A 178 -11.09 8.00 -4.86
C SER A 178 -9.59 8.20 -5.09
N GLY A 179 -8.92 7.23 -5.72
CA GLY A 179 -7.49 7.35 -6.08
C GLY A 179 -7.24 8.50 -7.06
N TYR A 180 -8.13 8.70 -8.03
CA TYR A 180 -8.03 9.85 -8.91
C TYR A 180 -8.21 11.19 -8.17
N ALA A 181 -9.11 11.26 -7.19
CA ALA A 181 -9.25 12.44 -6.34
C ALA A 181 -8.01 12.70 -5.49
N ASP A 182 -7.37 11.65 -5.01
CA ASP A 182 -6.11 11.72 -4.27
C ASP A 182 -4.96 12.22 -5.16
N LEU A 183 -4.86 11.72 -6.40
CA LEU A 183 -3.93 12.24 -7.41
C LEU A 183 -4.17 13.73 -7.71
N LEU A 184 -5.43 14.18 -7.83
CA LEU A 184 -5.77 15.60 -8.00
C LEU A 184 -5.31 16.44 -6.80
N GLY A 185 -5.33 15.89 -5.59
CA GLY A 185 -4.82 16.54 -4.38
C GLY A 185 -3.34 16.92 -4.48
N LYS A 186 -2.55 16.21 -5.32
CA LYS A 186 -1.13 16.51 -5.53
C LYS A 186 -0.89 17.87 -6.22
N VAL A 187 -1.88 18.42 -6.91
CA VAL A 187 -1.81 19.77 -7.47
C VAL A 187 -1.69 20.81 -6.36
N THR A 188 -2.51 20.68 -5.33
CA THR A 188 -2.48 21.61 -4.18
C THR A 188 -1.31 21.34 -3.26
N SER A 189 -1.02 20.07 -2.94
CA SER A 189 0.12 19.73 -2.08
C SER A 189 1.47 20.12 -2.71
N GLY A 190 1.63 20.00 -4.03
CA GLY A 190 2.80 20.50 -4.72
C GLY A 190 2.94 22.02 -4.64
N ALA A 191 1.83 22.75 -4.76
CA ALA A 191 1.84 24.21 -4.58
C ALA A 191 2.19 24.60 -3.15
N ASP A 192 1.68 23.88 -2.13
CA ASP A 192 2.03 24.11 -0.73
C ASP A 192 3.52 23.84 -0.47
N TRP A 193 4.08 22.80 -1.08
CA TRP A 193 5.51 22.48 -0.94
C TRP A 193 6.40 23.57 -1.57
N LEU A 194 6.01 24.11 -2.74
CA LEU A 194 6.69 25.28 -3.33
C LEU A 194 6.68 26.51 -2.41
N VAL A 195 5.58 26.73 -1.69
CA VAL A 195 5.49 27.82 -0.72
C VAL A 195 6.38 27.55 0.49
N ALA A 196 6.40 26.31 1.00
CA ALA A 196 7.22 25.92 2.13
C ALA A 196 8.73 26.06 1.81
N ASP A 197 9.13 25.64 0.63
CA ASP A 197 10.51 25.80 0.11
C ASP A 197 10.90 27.29 -0.01
N ALA A 198 10.04 28.10 -0.63
CA ALA A 198 10.29 29.54 -0.77
C ALA A 198 10.35 30.29 0.56
N LEU A 199 9.74 29.76 1.61
CA LEU A 199 9.79 30.29 2.98
C LEU A 199 10.89 29.66 3.82
N GLU A 200 11.74 28.82 3.25
CA GLU A 200 12.83 28.10 3.93
C GLU A 200 12.33 27.25 5.13
N VAL A 201 11.08 26.74 5.04
CA VAL A 201 10.46 25.86 6.07
C VAL A 201 10.75 24.41 5.79
N GLU A 202 10.60 24.02 4.52
CA GLU A 202 10.82 22.63 4.07
C GLU A 202 11.35 22.66 2.62
N GLU A 203 12.58 22.23 2.42
CA GLU A 203 13.23 22.16 1.12
C GLU A 203 12.57 21.09 0.22
N ILE A 204 12.42 21.40 -1.06
CA ILE A 204 11.92 20.43 -2.03
C ILE A 204 12.95 19.33 -2.24
N ASP A 205 12.54 18.09 -2.01
CA ASP A 205 13.29 16.91 -2.43
C ASP A 205 13.15 16.71 -3.94
N PRO A 206 14.25 16.78 -4.73
CA PRO A 206 14.17 16.69 -6.18
C PRO A 206 13.69 15.31 -6.68
N THR A 207 14.03 14.23 -5.97
CA THR A 207 13.62 12.87 -6.31
C THR A 207 12.11 12.72 -6.09
N GLY A 208 11.61 13.08 -4.91
CA GLY A 208 10.19 13.06 -4.58
C GLY A 208 9.38 13.95 -5.53
N TRP A 209 9.88 15.15 -5.85
CA TRP A 209 9.23 16.05 -6.81
C TRP A 209 9.10 15.40 -8.20
N SER A 210 10.18 14.83 -8.72
CA SER A 210 10.22 14.25 -10.06
C SER A 210 9.33 13.03 -10.22
N LEU A 211 9.09 12.28 -9.15
CA LEU A 211 8.23 11.10 -9.17
C LEU A 211 6.78 11.44 -9.53
N VAL A 212 6.27 12.58 -9.06
CA VAL A 212 4.87 12.97 -9.18
C VAL A 212 4.71 14.26 -9.99
N GLN A 213 5.29 15.37 -9.54
CA GLN A 213 4.96 16.71 -10.02
C GLN A 213 5.31 16.94 -11.48
N ASP A 214 6.42 16.39 -11.96
CA ASP A 214 6.86 16.53 -13.36
C ASP A 214 5.91 15.87 -14.36
N HIS A 215 5.10 14.91 -13.91
CA HIS A 215 4.20 14.11 -14.74
C HIS A 215 2.72 14.32 -14.41
N LEU A 216 2.41 14.92 -13.27
CA LEU A 216 1.07 15.03 -12.71
C LEU A 216 0.03 15.55 -13.71
N ARG A 217 0.37 16.60 -14.46
CA ARG A 217 -0.54 17.20 -15.45
C ARG A 217 -0.99 16.20 -16.51
N GLY A 218 -0.05 15.38 -17.01
CA GLY A 218 -0.37 14.34 -18.00
C GLY A 218 -1.21 13.20 -17.43
N TRP A 219 -1.08 12.92 -16.14
CA TRP A 219 -1.84 11.87 -15.47
C TRP A 219 -3.28 12.30 -15.15
N VAL A 220 -3.46 13.52 -14.65
CA VAL A 220 -4.80 14.04 -14.30
C VAL A 220 -5.68 14.33 -15.53
N ASP A 221 -5.13 14.47 -16.71
CA ASP A 221 -5.87 14.71 -17.95
C ASP A 221 -6.50 13.42 -18.54
N ARG A 222 -6.36 12.25 -17.87
CA ARG A 222 -6.79 10.94 -18.38
C ARG A 222 -7.92 10.25 -17.59
N PRO A 223 -8.97 10.95 -17.10
CA PRO A 223 -10.03 10.31 -16.30
C PRO A 223 -10.86 9.29 -17.10
N ALA A 224 -10.97 9.45 -18.42
CA ALA A 224 -11.69 8.51 -19.28
C ALA A 224 -10.96 7.16 -19.40
N ASP A 225 -9.64 7.19 -19.42
CA ASP A 225 -8.80 5.99 -19.51
C ASP A 225 -8.88 5.20 -18.20
N LEU A 226 -8.84 5.87 -17.04
CA LEU A 226 -9.09 5.26 -15.74
C LEU A 226 -10.46 4.58 -15.68
N ARG A 227 -11.50 5.26 -16.17
CA ARG A 227 -12.87 4.70 -16.20
C ARG A 227 -12.98 3.47 -17.08
N SER A 228 -12.17 3.36 -18.13
CA SER A 228 -12.12 2.20 -19.02
C SER A 228 -11.27 1.04 -18.50
N GLY A 229 -10.57 1.21 -17.37
CA GLY A 229 -9.66 0.21 -16.82
C GLY A 229 -8.33 0.12 -17.57
N ASP A 230 -7.88 1.22 -18.19
CA ASP A 230 -6.56 1.28 -18.83
C ASP A 230 -5.46 1.05 -17.79
N GLN A 231 -4.60 0.08 -18.04
CA GLN A 231 -3.57 -0.34 -17.09
C GLN A 231 -2.54 0.77 -16.82
N GLN A 232 -2.13 1.50 -17.86
CA GLN A 232 -1.17 2.58 -17.69
C GLN A 232 -1.75 3.74 -16.86
N ALA A 233 -3.02 4.07 -17.08
CA ALA A 233 -3.70 5.08 -16.27
C ALA A 233 -3.87 4.61 -14.82
N THR A 234 -4.17 3.33 -14.58
CA THR A 234 -4.28 2.73 -13.25
C THR A 234 -2.92 2.73 -12.53
N GLU A 235 -1.84 2.43 -13.24
CA GLU A 235 -0.48 2.49 -12.70
C GLU A 235 -0.10 3.87 -12.16
N HIS A 236 -0.64 4.95 -12.74
CA HIS A 236 -0.38 6.32 -12.30
C HIS A 236 -1.09 6.69 -10.98
N LEU A 237 -2.02 5.86 -10.47
CA LEU A 237 -2.70 6.07 -9.21
C LEU A 237 -2.01 5.38 -8.01
N ILE A 238 -0.99 4.56 -8.28
CA ILE A 238 -0.23 3.80 -7.30
C ILE A 238 1.18 4.37 -7.16
#